data_bd6523f728c7c4ed1b94090d658e7d35
#
_entry.id   bd6523f728c7c4ed1b94090d658e7d35
#
_cell.length_a   1.000
_cell.length_b   1.000
_cell.length_c   1.000
_cell.angle_alpha   90.00
_cell.angle_beta   90.00
_cell.angle_gamma   90.00
#
_symmetry.space_group_name_H-M   'P 1'
#
loop_
_entity.id
_entity.type
_entity.pdbx_description
1 polymer ?
#
loop_
_entity_poly.entity_id
_entity_poly.type
_entity_poly.pdbx_seq_one_letter_code
_entity_poly.pdbx_strand_id
1 'polypeptide(L)'
;VETAPREIKSEDYQPITDSKNVEKFVNDYFADIPILAKIAGCESRYRHYNSKGNVLKGEENSYDRGVMQINILYHGETAENLGLNIHDLEGNVQYARYLYEKEGAKPWMSSSACWAKFRQSEIARR
;
A
#
# COMPACT_ATOMS: atom_id res chain seq x y z
N VAL A 1 -18.25 -1.20 -7.91
CA VAL A 1 -17.28 -0.58 -8.81
C VAL A 1 -16.01 -1.40 -8.85
N GLU A 2 -15.59 -1.71 -10.04
CA GLU A 2 -14.36 -2.46 -10.22
C GLU A 2 -13.18 -1.52 -10.15
N THR A 3 -12.32 -1.70 -9.17
CA THR A 3 -11.22 -0.76 -8.93
C THR A 3 -9.85 -1.39 -9.06
N ALA A 4 -9.76 -2.73 -9.14
CA ALA A 4 -8.47 -3.39 -9.19
C ALA A 4 -8.53 -4.57 -10.15
N PRO A 5 -7.41 -4.87 -10.83
CA PRO A 5 -7.33 -6.07 -11.65
C PRO A 5 -7.51 -7.31 -10.78
N ARG A 6 -8.45 -8.17 -11.13
CA ARG A 6 -8.74 -9.35 -10.32
C ARG A 6 -7.67 -10.41 -10.42
N GLU A 7 -6.96 -10.40 -11.52
CA GLU A 7 -5.94 -11.41 -11.79
C GLU A 7 -4.62 -11.11 -11.11
N ILE A 8 -4.44 -9.93 -10.53
CA ILE A 8 -3.19 -9.58 -9.84
C ILE A 8 -3.29 -10.02 -8.39
N LYS A 9 -2.62 -11.11 -8.05
CA LYS A 9 -2.69 -11.69 -6.72
C LYS A 9 -1.29 -11.91 -6.17
N SER A 10 -1.13 -11.67 -4.88
CA SER A 10 0.18 -11.78 -4.25
C SER A 10 0.74 -13.19 -4.31
N GLU A 11 -0.12 -14.20 -4.37
CA GLU A 11 0.36 -15.59 -4.42
C GLU A 11 1.19 -15.85 -5.66
N ASP A 12 1.03 -15.06 -6.71
CA ASP A 12 1.80 -15.22 -7.94
C ASP A 12 3.17 -14.54 -7.86
N TYR A 13 3.49 -13.91 -6.74
CA TYR A 13 4.74 -13.15 -6.57
C TYR A 13 5.60 -13.67 -5.43
N GLN A 14 5.35 -14.91 -5.00
CA GLN A 14 6.07 -15.50 -3.88
C GLN A 14 7.56 -15.67 -4.17
N PRO A 15 8.41 -15.56 -3.15
CA PRO A 15 8.04 -15.27 -1.77
C PRO A 15 7.84 -13.77 -1.53
N ILE A 16 6.75 -13.43 -0.85
CA ILE A 16 6.43 -12.03 -0.58
C ILE A 16 7.18 -11.48 0.65
N THR A 17 8.10 -12.27 1.19
CA THR A 17 9.07 -11.77 2.16
C THR A 17 10.24 -11.08 1.47
N ASP A 18 10.34 -11.21 0.15
CA ASP A 18 11.37 -10.54 -0.65
C ASP A 18 10.80 -9.23 -1.18
N SER A 19 11.43 -8.10 -0.81
CA SER A 19 10.92 -6.79 -1.18
C SER A 19 10.88 -6.57 -2.69
N LYS A 20 11.72 -7.25 -3.46
CA LYS A 20 11.70 -7.12 -4.91
C LYS A 20 10.41 -7.72 -5.48
N ASN A 21 9.96 -8.83 -4.91
CA ASN A 21 8.71 -9.44 -5.34
C ASN A 21 7.52 -8.59 -4.93
N VAL A 22 7.58 -7.98 -3.73
CA VAL A 22 6.53 -7.10 -3.28
C VAL A 22 6.48 -5.85 -4.16
N GLU A 23 7.63 -5.30 -4.51
CA GLU A 23 7.69 -4.15 -5.40
C GLU A 23 7.02 -4.45 -6.73
N LYS A 24 7.31 -5.62 -7.31
CA LYS A 24 6.71 -6.01 -8.58
C LYS A 24 5.20 -6.16 -8.44
N PHE A 25 4.76 -6.82 -7.36
CA PHE A 25 3.33 -6.99 -7.12
C PHE A 25 2.64 -5.64 -6.99
N VAL A 26 3.21 -4.73 -6.19
CA VAL A 26 2.60 -3.43 -5.94
C VAL A 26 2.54 -2.61 -7.22
N ASN A 27 3.59 -2.63 -8.02
CA ASN A 27 3.59 -1.89 -9.29
C ASN A 27 2.55 -2.45 -10.27
N ASP A 28 2.42 -3.76 -10.33
CA ASP A 28 1.41 -4.36 -11.20
C ASP A 28 0.01 -4.09 -10.69
N TYR A 29 -0.18 -4.21 -9.37
CA TYR A 29 -1.50 -4.01 -8.77
C TYR A 29 -1.98 -2.57 -8.92
N PHE A 30 -1.08 -1.60 -8.78
CA PHE A 30 -1.41 -0.18 -8.91
C PHE A 30 -1.02 0.40 -10.26
N ALA A 31 -1.01 -0.43 -11.32
CA ALA A 31 -0.65 0.07 -12.64
C ALA A 31 -1.54 1.23 -13.08
N ASP A 32 -2.80 1.23 -12.64
CA ASP A 32 -3.74 2.30 -12.95
C ASP A 32 -3.63 3.50 -12.01
N ILE A 33 -2.92 3.36 -10.88
CA ILE A 33 -2.69 4.46 -9.93
C ILE A 33 -1.22 4.43 -9.52
N PRO A 34 -0.30 4.77 -10.44
CA PRO A 34 1.13 4.59 -10.17
C PRO A 34 1.64 5.33 -8.93
N ILE A 35 0.98 6.43 -8.54
CA ILE A 35 1.42 7.16 -7.35
C ILE A 35 1.34 6.28 -6.09
N LEU A 36 0.34 5.37 -6.03
CA LEU A 36 0.24 4.50 -4.86
C LEU A 36 1.42 3.53 -4.77
N ALA A 37 1.93 3.08 -5.92
CA ALA A 37 3.13 2.24 -5.90
C ALA A 37 4.34 3.02 -5.39
N LYS A 38 4.45 4.30 -5.75
CA LYS A 38 5.54 5.14 -5.25
C LYS A 38 5.41 5.36 -3.75
N ILE A 39 4.17 5.60 -3.29
CA ILE A 39 3.92 5.77 -1.86
C ILE A 39 4.34 4.52 -1.09
N ALA A 40 4.04 3.33 -1.61
CA ALA A 40 4.45 2.09 -0.96
C ALA A 40 5.96 2.03 -0.77
N GLY A 41 6.72 2.42 -1.81
CA GLY A 41 8.16 2.46 -1.69
C GLY A 41 8.64 3.41 -0.63
N CYS A 42 7.99 4.57 -0.53
CA CYS A 42 8.33 5.59 0.46
C CYS A 42 7.97 5.17 1.88
N GLU A 43 6.83 4.50 2.04
CA GLU A 43 6.35 4.14 3.37
C GLU A 43 7.05 2.93 3.96
N SER A 44 7.38 1.95 3.15
CA SER A 44 7.85 0.66 3.66
C SER A 44 9.06 0.10 2.92
N ARG A 45 9.53 0.77 1.86
CA ARG A 45 10.55 0.24 0.97
C ARG A 45 10.10 -1.10 0.39
N TYR A 46 8.80 -1.19 0.09
CA TYR A 46 8.18 -2.38 -0.48
C TYR A 46 8.28 -3.59 0.44
N ARG A 47 8.22 -3.38 1.76
CA ARG A 47 8.22 -4.47 2.73
C ARG A 47 6.88 -4.54 3.42
N HIS A 48 6.26 -5.71 3.36
CA HIS A 48 5.04 -5.96 4.12
C HIS A 48 5.35 -6.67 5.43
N TYR A 49 6.45 -7.41 5.47
CA TYR A 49 6.88 -8.16 6.65
C TYR A 49 8.27 -7.70 7.08
N ASN A 50 8.54 -7.80 8.38
CA ASN A 50 9.88 -7.52 8.90
C ASN A 50 10.76 -8.77 8.78
N SER A 51 12.00 -8.68 9.25
CA SER A 51 12.96 -9.79 9.12
C SER A 51 12.54 -11.03 9.90
N LYS A 52 11.62 -10.88 10.86
CA LYS A 52 11.13 -12.02 11.65
C LYS A 52 9.86 -12.62 11.06
N GLY A 53 9.38 -12.11 9.93
CA GLY A 53 8.17 -12.60 9.30
C GLY A 53 6.88 -12.04 9.84
N ASN A 54 6.96 -11.04 10.72
CA ASN A 54 5.78 -10.37 11.25
C ASN A 54 5.43 -9.18 10.38
N VAL A 55 4.14 -8.78 10.39
CA VAL A 55 3.71 -7.62 9.62
C VAL A 55 4.48 -6.39 10.09
N LEU A 56 5.02 -5.64 9.14
CA LEU A 56 5.84 -4.47 9.43
C LEU A 56 5.04 -3.42 10.17
N LYS A 57 5.59 -2.92 11.28
CA LYS A 57 5.01 -1.83 12.04
C LYS A 57 5.76 -0.54 11.73
N GLY A 58 5.05 0.58 11.81
CA GLY A 58 5.68 1.87 11.61
C GLY A 58 6.68 2.20 12.70
N GLU A 59 7.73 2.93 12.33
CA GLU A 59 8.75 3.34 13.30
C GLU A 59 8.26 4.47 14.17
N GLU A 60 7.54 5.43 13.59
CA GLU A 60 7.04 6.56 14.35
C GLU A 60 5.70 6.28 14.98
N ASN A 61 4.88 5.48 14.31
CA ASN A 61 3.57 5.10 14.84
C ASN A 61 3.41 3.60 14.69
N SER A 62 3.43 2.89 15.81
CA SER A 62 3.40 1.44 15.80
C SER A 62 2.06 0.86 15.36
N TYR A 63 1.03 1.69 15.22
CA TYR A 63 -0.26 1.23 14.70
C TYR A 63 -0.30 1.19 13.16
N ASP A 64 0.69 1.79 12.50
CA ASP A 64 0.80 1.69 11.04
C ASP A 64 1.29 0.29 10.67
N ARG A 65 0.68 -0.31 9.65
CA ARG A 65 0.94 -1.73 9.31
C ARG A 65 1.17 -1.92 7.83
N GLY A 66 2.18 -2.74 7.54
CA GLY A 66 2.36 -3.33 6.24
C GLY A 66 2.91 -2.42 5.17
N VAL A 67 2.78 -2.85 3.92
CA VAL A 67 3.43 -2.19 2.79
C VAL A 67 2.96 -0.76 2.58
N MET A 68 1.69 -0.48 2.87
CA MET A 68 1.15 0.88 2.72
C MET A 68 1.07 1.62 4.05
N GLN A 69 1.51 1.01 5.14
CA GLN A 69 1.52 1.61 6.47
C GLN A 69 0.14 2.16 6.85
N ILE A 70 -0.86 1.28 6.81
CA ILE A 70 -2.23 1.63 7.16
C ILE A 70 -2.40 1.59 8.68
N ASN A 71 -2.93 2.66 9.25
CA ASN A 71 -3.12 2.77 10.69
C ASN A 71 -4.31 1.92 11.14
N ILE A 72 -4.04 0.84 11.88
CA ILE A 72 -5.09 -0.09 12.27
C ILE A 72 -5.99 0.46 13.36
N LEU A 73 -5.52 1.44 14.13
CA LEU A 73 -6.35 2.05 15.15
C LEU A 73 -7.49 2.85 14.52
N TYR A 74 -7.19 3.59 13.45
CA TYR A 74 -8.21 4.38 12.76
C TYR A 74 -9.01 3.57 11.75
N HIS A 75 -8.37 2.58 11.11
CA HIS A 75 -8.97 1.95 9.93
C HIS A 75 -9.34 0.48 10.13
N GLY A 76 -8.99 -0.11 11.28
CA GLY A 76 -9.21 -1.53 11.49
C GLY A 76 -10.68 -1.93 11.38
N GLU A 77 -11.56 -1.14 11.98
CA GLU A 77 -12.99 -1.47 11.97
C GLU A 77 -13.57 -1.33 10.56
N THR A 78 -13.23 -0.26 9.86
CA THR A 78 -13.70 -0.06 8.50
C THR A 78 -13.22 -1.17 7.59
N ALA A 79 -11.94 -1.55 7.71
CA ALA A 79 -11.39 -2.63 6.90
C ALA A 79 -12.14 -3.93 7.16
N GLU A 80 -12.39 -4.23 8.43
CA GLU A 80 -13.10 -5.44 8.79
C GLU A 80 -14.51 -5.44 8.18
N ASN A 81 -15.19 -4.31 8.25
CA ASN A 81 -16.52 -4.19 7.68
C ASN A 81 -16.53 -4.36 6.17
N LEU A 82 -15.41 -4.04 5.51
CA LEU A 82 -15.26 -4.23 4.08
C LEU A 82 -14.78 -5.63 3.72
N GLY A 83 -14.49 -6.45 4.72
CA GLY A 83 -13.98 -7.79 4.48
C GLY A 83 -12.51 -7.81 4.08
N LEU A 84 -11.75 -6.77 4.44
CA LEU A 84 -10.35 -6.66 4.08
C LEU A 84 -9.47 -6.83 5.31
N ASN A 85 -8.40 -7.62 5.16
CA ASN A 85 -7.45 -7.83 6.23
C ASN A 85 -6.18 -7.00 5.95
N ILE A 86 -6.02 -5.92 6.70
CA ILE A 86 -4.88 -5.01 6.53
C ILE A 86 -3.54 -5.74 6.77
N HIS A 87 -3.57 -6.81 7.56
CA HIS A 87 -2.35 -7.55 7.87
C HIS A 87 -1.89 -8.45 6.73
N ASP A 88 -2.77 -8.74 5.75
CA ASP A 88 -2.38 -9.46 4.54
C ASP A 88 -1.88 -8.45 3.51
N LEU A 89 -0.91 -8.86 2.68
CA LEU A 89 -0.39 -7.98 1.65
C LEU A 89 -1.51 -7.52 0.71
N GLU A 90 -2.33 -8.45 0.24
CA GLU A 90 -3.42 -8.08 -0.66
C GLU A 90 -4.45 -7.19 0.03
N GLY A 91 -4.85 -7.54 1.25
CA GLY A 91 -5.81 -6.72 1.98
C GLY A 91 -5.28 -5.32 2.25
N ASN A 92 -3.97 -5.21 2.49
CA ASN A 92 -3.33 -3.92 2.73
C ASN A 92 -3.42 -3.01 1.50
N VAL A 93 -3.07 -3.52 0.32
CA VAL A 93 -3.11 -2.70 -0.89
C VAL A 93 -4.56 -2.43 -1.33
N GLN A 94 -5.46 -3.38 -1.10
CA GLN A 94 -6.88 -3.16 -1.41
C GLN A 94 -7.44 -2.05 -0.55
N TYR A 95 -7.11 -2.03 0.74
CA TYR A 95 -7.58 -0.97 1.61
C TYR A 95 -6.95 0.38 1.23
N ALA A 96 -5.69 0.37 0.83
CA ALA A 96 -5.03 1.60 0.38
C ALA A 96 -5.73 2.18 -0.85
N ARG A 97 -6.16 1.32 -1.78
CA ARG A 97 -6.92 1.79 -2.95
C ARG A 97 -8.24 2.42 -2.51
N TYR A 98 -8.93 1.79 -1.57
CA TYR A 98 -10.16 2.33 -1.02
C TYR A 98 -9.94 3.72 -0.42
N LEU A 99 -8.88 3.87 0.38
CA LEU A 99 -8.56 5.16 0.97
C LEU A 99 -8.25 6.22 -0.10
N TYR A 100 -7.47 5.83 -1.09
CA TYR A 100 -7.09 6.76 -2.14
C TYR A 100 -8.30 7.24 -2.93
N GLU A 101 -9.24 6.36 -3.17
CA GLU A 101 -10.46 6.73 -3.89
C GLU A 101 -11.29 7.73 -3.10
N LYS A 102 -11.22 7.66 -1.76
CA LYS A 102 -11.97 8.58 -0.91
C LYS A 102 -11.24 9.88 -0.64
N GLU A 103 -9.92 9.81 -0.41
CA GLU A 103 -9.18 10.95 0.12
C GLU A 103 -7.94 11.33 -0.68
N GLY A 104 -7.69 10.65 -1.78
CA GLY A 104 -6.46 10.86 -2.53
C GLY A 104 -5.26 10.44 -1.69
N ALA A 105 -4.17 11.20 -1.82
CA ALA A 105 -2.93 10.86 -1.12
C ALA A 105 -2.88 11.40 0.30
N LYS A 106 -3.94 12.03 0.77
CA LYS A 106 -3.96 12.68 2.09
C LYS A 106 -3.53 11.75 3.23
N PRO A 107 -3.94 10.48 3.28
CA PRO A 107 -3.52 9.59 4.36
C PRO A 107 -2.00 9.42 4.48
N TRP A 108 -1.26 9.70 3.41
CA TRP A 108 0.20 9.49 3.37
C TRP A 108 0.98 10.80 3.30
N MET A 109 0.37 11.93 3.65
CA MET A 109 1.03 13.23 3.50
C MET A 109 2.29 13.38 4.33
N SER A 110 2.41 12.64 5.43
CA SER A 110 3.62 12.73 6.26
C SER A 110 4.88 12.28 5.51
N SER A 111 4.73 11.46 4.47
CA SER A 111 5.87 11.02 3.66
C SER A 111 5.93 11.74 2.32
N SER A 112 5.19 12.83 2.16
CA SER A 112 5.05 13.50 0.86
C SER A 112 6.38 14.00 0.29
N ALA A 113 7.35 14.31 1.14
CA ALA A 113 8.66 14.75 0.65
C ALA A 113 9.28 13.69 -0.27
N CYS A 114 8.96 12.42 -0.03
CA CYS A 114 9.50 11.31 -0.80
C CYS A 114 8.81 11.14 -2.15
N TRP A 115 7.49 11.32 -2.21
CA TRP A 115 6.73 10.96 -3.42
C TRP A 115 6.07 12.13 -4.15
N ALA A 116 6.10 13.35 -3.60
CA ALA A 116 5.36 14.47 -4.19
C ALA A 116 5.80 14.76 -5.63
N LYS A 117 7.08 14.59 -5.93
CA LYS A 117 7.57 14.85 -7.28
C LYS A 117 6.97 13.89 -8.31
N PHE A 118 6.70 12.67 -7.90
CA PHE A 118 6.08 11.69 -8.80
C PHE A 118 4.63 12.06 -9.08
N ARG A 119 3.94 12.60 -8.07
CA ARG A 119 2.57 13.04 -8.24
C ARG A 119 2.47 14.17 -9.25
N GLN A 120 3.39 15.14 -9.19
CA GLN A 120 3.41 16.24 -10.14
C GLN A 120 3.68 15.74 -11.56
N SER A 121 4.63 14.82 -11.69
CA SER A 121 4.96 14.26 -12.99
C SER A 121 3.75 13.55 -13.60
N GLU A 122 3.00 12.84 -12.77
CA GLU A 122 1.82 12.14 -13.22
C GLU A 122 0.73 13.10 -13.65
N ILE A 123 0.54 14.18 -12.90
CA ILE A 123 -0.44 15.20 -13.26
C ILE A 123 -0.06 15.85 -14.59
N ALA A 124 1.22 16.11 -14.79
CA ALA A 124 1.68 16.77 -16.01
C ALA A 124 1.44 15.93 -17.27
N ARG A 125 1.29 14.62 -17.13
CA ARG A 125 1.03 13.76 -18.29
C ARG A 125 -0.41 13.77 -18.73
N ARG A 126 -1.29 14.27 -17.93
CA ARG A 126 -2.70 14.34 -18.28
C ARG A 126 -2.96 15.53 -19.18
#